data_928258e56abc37eab3a7755408f2e0d8
#
_entry.id   928258e56abc37eab3a7755408f2e0d8
#
_cell.length_a   1.000
_cell.length_b   1.000
_cell.length_c   1.000
_cell.angle_alpha   90.00
_cell.angle_beta   90.00
_cell.angle_gamma   90.00
#
_symmetry.space_group_name_H-M   'P 1'
#
loop_
_entity.id
_entity.type
_entity.pdbx_description
1 polymer ?
#
loop_
_entity_poly.entity_id
_entity_poly.type
_entity_poly.pdbx_seq_one_letter_code
_entity_poly.pdbx_strand_id
1 'polypeptide(L)'
;MTLAPDSLPDDIEMLKAMLIAEHAARIEAQVKAQNAEAEARARALLIEQMKFTIAKLRHERFGQSSERGAALEQLELALADMEEDASEAEAAAQMAASAAATEKVKVQGFERKKPARRPLPDHLPRERIVYPAPAACPCCGGTLRKLGEDVTETLEVVPRQWKVIQHVREKFSCRSCEAITQPPAPSHPIARGRAGPALLAHVLFSKYGLHLPLNRQSAAYAREGVDLDVSTLADWVGAAAATLMPLIEVIRGHVFAAERIHADDTTVPVLAKGKTRTGRLWTYVRDDQPFGGHDPPAAAFFYSRDRGGEHPQLHLASFTGLMQADAYAGFNRLYEAGRKGGPIIEAACWAHARRKFFDLARLKKAPIAIEAVKRIDALFAIEREINGASPDERLAMRYERGRLLIAELKTWLRAQRAKLSAKNETAKAIDYSLKRWPALTRFLDDGRLCISNNAAERALRGIAVGRHNWTFAGSDEGGRRAAAIYTLIETAKLNDIDPQAWLADVLARLPDHPAKRINALLPWNWRQARQQSAVAA
;
A
#
# COMPACT_ATOMS: atom_id res chain seq x y z
N MET A 1 -23.10 -34.05 33.02
CA MET A 1 -23.11 -35.44 33.50
C MET A 1 -24.56 -35.86 33.53
N THR A 2 -25.00 -36.69 32.61
CA THR A 2 -26.33 -37.34 32.67
C THR A 2 -26.24 -38.49 33.67
N LEU A 3 -26.91 -38.36 34.81
CA LEU A 3 -27.05 -39.45 35.76
C LEU A 3 -27.88 -40.55 35.09
N ALA A 4 -27.42 -41.79 35.14
CA ALA A 4 -28.18 -42.93 34.66
C ALA A 4 -29.47 -43.09 35.51
N PRO A 5 -30.62 -43.52 34.93
CA PRO A 5 -31.86 -43.64 35.67
C PRO A 5 -31.78 -44.46 36.94
N ASP A 6 -30.87 -45.44 36.99
CA ASP A 6 -30.66 -46.34 38.13
C ASP A 6 -29.86 -45.77 39.31
N SER A 7 -29.39 -44.48 39.20
CA SER A 7 -28.61 -43.80 40.25
C SER A 7 -29.38 -42.73 41.03
N LEU A 8 -30.67 -42.59 40.79
CA LEU A 8 -31.54 -41.66 41.52
C LEU A 8 -32.00 -42.28 42.83
N PRO A 9 -31.98 -41.54 43.95
CA PRO A 9 -32.48 -42.03 45.21
C PRO A 9 -34.03 -42.18 45.18
N ASP A 10 -34.52 -43.19 45.81
CA ASP A 10 -36.00 -43.46 45.92
C ASP A 10 -36.71 -42.54 46.91
N ASP A 11 -35.99 -41.69 47.63
CA ASP A 11 -36.50 -40.73 48.59
C ASP A 11 -36.93 -39.42 47.91
N ILE A 12 -38.24 -39.10 48.03
CA ILE A 12 -38.83 -37.89 47.41
C ILE A 12 -38.26 -36.60 47.94
N GLU A 13 -37.89 -36.53 49.22
CA GLU A 13 -37.26 -35.31 49.80
C GLU A 13 -35.82 -35.09 49.25
N MET A 14 -35.10 -36.18 49.05
CA MET A 14 -33.73 -36.13 48.48
C MET A 14 -33.78 -35.77 46.99
N LEU A 15 -34.75 -36.27 46.24
CA LEU A 15 -34.96 -35.87 44.84
C LEU A 15 -35.35 -34.40 44.70
N LYS A 16 -36.19 -33.86 45.58
CA LYS A 16 -36.54 -32.44 45.64
C LYS A 16 -35.29 -31.57 45.92
N ALA A 17 -34.47 -31.98 46.88
CA ALA A 17 -33.24 -31.25 47.21
C ALA A 17 -32.25 -31.22 46.04
N MET A 18 -32.08 -32.34 45.31
CA MET A 18 -31.24 -32.41 44.10
C MET A 18 -31.78 -31.53 42.97
N LEU A 19 -33.10 -31.51 42.77
CA LEU A 19 -33.74 -30.69 41.75
C LEU A 19 -33.59 -29.19 42.03
N ILE A 20 -33.69 -28.78 43.28
CA ILE A 20 -33.47 -27.40 43.74
C ILE A 20 -32.01 -27.00 43.54
N ALA A 21 -31.05 -27.88 43.87
CA ALA A 21 -29.61 -27.64 43.71
C ALA A 21 -29.24 -27.53 42.21
N GLU A 22 -29.78 -28.41 41.36
CA GLU A 22 -29.57 -28.35 39.91
C GLU A 22 -30.15 -27.08 39.28
N HIS A 23 -31.38 -26.71 39.72
CA HIS A 23 -32.00 -25.47 39.26
C HIS A 23 -31.21 -24.23 39.68
N ALA A 24 -30.67 -24.21 40.91
CA ALA A 24 -29.79 -23.11 41.36
C ALA A 24 -28.48 -23.05 40.57
N ALA A 25 -27.83 -24.19 40.32
CA ALA A 25 -26.63 -24.28 39.52
C ALA A 25 -26.88 -23.85 38.07
N ARG A 26 -28.03 -24.18 37.50
CA ARG A 26 -28.44 -23.77 36.15
C ARG A 26 -28.65 -22.26 36.05
N ILE A 27 -29.30 -21.65 37.05
CA ILE A 27 -29.50 -20.21 37.14
C ILE A 27 -28.14 -19.51 37.25
N GLU A 28 -27.23 -19.99 38.09
CA GLU A 28 -25.89 -19.43 38.25
C GLU A 28 -25.09 -19.52 36.95
N ALA A 29 -25.13 -20.65 36.27
CA ALA A 29 -24.49 -20.82 34.95
C ALA A 29 -25.05 -19.86 33.88
N GLN A 30 -26.36 -19.67 33.88
CA GLN A 30 -27.07 -18.78 32.96
C GLN A 30 -26.72 -17.31 33.22
N VAL A 31 -26.60 -16.89 34.48
CA VAL A 31 -26.17 -15.54 34.87
C VAL A 31 -24.70 -15.31 34.46
N LYS A 32 -23.81 -16.29 34.69
CA LYS A 32 -22.40 -16.21 34.24
C LYS A 32 -22.32 -16.10 32.72
N ALA A 33 -23.09 -16.85 31.96
CA ALA A 33 -23.14 -16.78 30.50
C ALA A 33 -23.62 -15.40 30.01
N GLN A 34 -24.71 -14.88 30.62
CA GLN A 34 -25.21 -13.54 30.27
C GLN A 34 -24.22 -12.41 30.59
N ASN A 35 -23.51 -12.51 31.70
CA ASN A 35 -22.49 -11.55 32.07
C ASN A 35 -21.28 -11.59 31.08
N ALA A 36 -20.83 -12.79 30.70
CA ALA A 36 -19.77 -12.95 29.71
C ALA A 36 -20.19 -12.41 28.34
N GLU A 37 -21.44 -12.63 27.90
CA GLU A 37 -21.93 -12.03 26.66
C GLU A 37 -22.04 -10.51 26.75
N ALA A 38 -22.42 -9.95 27.87
CA ALA A 38 -22.51 -8.52 28.10
C ALA A 38 -21.11 -7.88 28.07
N GLU A 39 -20.11 -8.52 28.70
CA GLU A 39 -18.71 -8.09 28.64
C GLU A 39 -18.15 -8.16 27.22
N ALA A 40 -18.41 -9.24 26.49
CA ALA A 40 -17.96 -9.37 25.09
C ALA A 40 -18.55 -8.28 24.19
N ARG A 41 -19.84 -7.94 24.37
CA ARG A 41 -20.50 -6.83 23.66
C ARG A 41 -19.89 -5.47 24.04
N ALA A 42 -19.60 -5.25 25.32
CA ALA A 42 -18.96 -4.01 25.80
C ALA A 42 -17.54 -3.85 25.22
N ARG A 43 -16.74 -4.93 25.18
CA ARG A 43 -15.42 -4.95 24.55
C ARG A 43 -15.49 -4.66 23.05
N ALA A 44 -16.43 -5.29 22.33
CA ALA A 44 -16.61 -5.03 20.90
C ALA A 44 -16.95 -3.57 20.61
N LEU A 45 -17.84 -2.95 21.41
CA LEU A 45 -18.17 -1.53 21.30
C LEU A 45 -16.95 -0.63 21.59
N LEU A 46 -16.13 -1.00 22.57
CA LEU A 46 -14.91 -0.25 22.92
C LEU A 46 -13.88 -0.33 21.79
N ILE A 47 -13.67 -1.51 21.19
CA ILE A 47 -12.80 -1.71 20.01
C ILE A 47 -13.24 -0.80 18.86
N GLU A 48 -14.53 -0.77 18.52
CA GLU A 48 -15.07 0.10 17.47
C GLU A 48 -14.89 1.58 17.80
N GLN A 49 -15.05 1.96 19.05
CA GLN A 49 -14.85 3.34 19.52
C GLN A 49 -13.37 3.75 19.46
N MET A 50 -12.45 2.83 19.80
CA MET A 50 -11.00 3.04 19.67
C MET A 50 -10.58 3.13 18.20
N LYS A 51 -11.07 2.24 17.32
CA LYS A 51 -10.84 2.31 15.86
C LYS A 51 -11.28 3.66 15.29
N PHE A 52 -12.45 4.15 15.71
CA PHE A 52 -12.94 5.46 15.32
C PHE A 52 -12.03 6.60 15.82
N THR A 53 -11.57 6.51 17.09
CA THR A 53 -10.70 7.51 17.70
C THR A 53 -9.32 7.53 17.04
N ILE A 54 -8.75 6.36 16.75
CA ILE A 54 -7.48 6.21 16.02
C ILE A 54 -7.62 6.75 14.60
N ALA A 55 -8.70 6.44 13.90
CA ALA A 55 -8.97 6.98 12.58
C ALA A 55 -9.09 8.51 12.59
N LYS A 56 -9.71 9.08 13.64
CA LYS A 56 -9.80 10.52 13.87
C LYS A 56 -8.44 11.14 14.13
N LEU A 57 -7.63 10.57 15.03
CA LEU A 57 -6.29 11.06 15.37
C LEU A 57 -5.33 10.92 14.20
N ARG A 58 -5.39 9.83 13.44
CA ARG A 58 -4.63 9.65 12.19
C ARG A 58 -4.98 10.75 11.17
N HIS A 59 -6.22 11.13 11.09
CA HIS A 59 -6.68 12.19 10.19
C HIS A 59 -6.23 13.59 10.65
N GLU A 60 -6.23 13.86 11.96
CA GLU A 60 -5.75 15.11 12.55
C GLU A 60 -4.22 15.24 12.51
N ARG A 61 -3.47 14.14 12.44
CA ARG A 61 -2.00 14.10 12.43
C ARG A 61 -1.36 14.64 11.14
N PHE A 62 -2.10 14.82 10.07
CA PHE A 62 -1.61 15.53 8.88
C PHE A 62 -1.44 17.05 9.07
N GLY A 63 -1.73 17.58 10.28
CA GLY A 63 -1.51 18.96 10.69
C GLY A 63 -0.96 19.08 12.10
N GLN A 64 0.37 19.20 12.23
CA GLN A 64 1.18 19.72 13.36
C GLN A 64 1.09 19.06 14.76
N SER A 65 2.26 18.67 15.26
CA SER A 65 2.90 18.60 16.57
C SER A 65 3.14 17.20 17.18
N SER A 66 4.39 17.01 17.72
CA SER A 66 4.97 15.76 18.17
C SER A 66 4.33 15.11 19.43
N GLU A 67 3.62 15.87 20.25
CA GLU A 67 3.01 15.36 21.49
C GLU A 67 1.76 14.48 21.23
N ARG A 68 1.04 14.71 20.13
CA ARG A 68 -0.11 13.87 19.74
C ARG A 68 0.30 12.52 19.13
N GLY A 69 1.56 12.40 18.75
CA GLY A 69 2.11 11.16 18.19
C GLY A 69 2.19 10.03 19.20
N ALA A 70 2.69 10.30 20.41
CA ALA A 70 2.82 9.32 21.47
C ALA A 70 1.46 8.79 21.96
N ALA A 71 0.46 9.67 22.08
CA ALA A 71 -0.89 9.27 22.46
C ALA A 71 -1.56 8.38 21.39
N LEU A 72 -1.30 8.62 20.10
CA LEU A 72 -1.80 7.77 19.02
C LEU A 72 -1.12 6.40 19.04
N GLU A 73 0.20 6.34 19.20
CA GLU A 73 0.94 5.07 19.30
C GLU A 73 0.49 4.24 20.51
N GLN A 74 0.21 4.89 21.62
CA GLN A 74 -0.30 4.23 22.83
C GLN A 74 -1.72 3.68 22.63
N LEU A 75 -2.59 4.40 21.91
CA LEU A 75 -3.93 3.93 21.55
C LEU A 75 -3.89 2.79 20.52
N GLU A 76 -2.95 2.81 19.59
CA GLU A 76 -2.73 1.73 18.61
C GLU A 76 -2.24 0.45 19.29
N LEU A 77 -1.32 0.57 20.25
CA LEU A 77 -0.86 -0.55 21.08
C LEU A 77 -2.02 -1.13 21.91
N ALA A 78 -2.75 -0.29 22.62
CA ALA A 78 -3.89 -0.72 23.43
C ALA A 78 -5.00 -1.37 22.58
N LEU A 79 -5.20 -0.92 21.34
CA LEU A 79 -6.13 -1.57 20.41
C LEU A 79 -5.61 -2.95 19.99
N ALA A 80 -4.31 -3.08 19.68
CA ALA A 80 -3.71 -4.35 19.30
C ALA A 80 -3.82 -5.37 20.45
N ASP A 81 -3.51 -4.97 21.68
CA ASP A 81 -3.66 -5.82 22.86
C ASP A 81 -5.10 -6.29 23.06
N MET A 82 -6.08 -5.39 22.87
CA MET A 82 -7.49 -5.76 22.98
C MET A 82 -7.99 -6.67 21.85
N GLU A 83 -7.47 -6.52 20.64
CA GLU A 83 -7.78 -7.42 19.52
C GLU A 83 -7.13 -8.79 19.72
N GLU A 84 -5.92 -8.85 20.30
CA GLU A 84 -5.24 -10.09 20.68
C GLU A 84 -6.00 -10.83 21.77
N ASP A 85 -6.39 -10.15 22.85
CA ASP A 85 -7.23 -10.70 23.91
C ASP A 85 -8.58 -11.23 23.40
N ALA A 86 -9.22 -10.51 22.47
CA ALA A 86 -10.48 -10.92 21.87
C ALA A 86 -10.29 -12.18 20.98
N SER A 87 -9.19 -12.27 20.25
CA SER A 87 -8.84 -13.44 19.42
C SER A 87 -8.53 -14.66 20.30
N GLU A 88 -7.82 -14.47 21.41
CA GLU A 88 -7.49 -15.53 22.37
C GLU A 88 -8.77 -16.07 23.05
N ALA A 89 -9.67 -15.17 23.47
CA ALA A 89 -10.95 -15.53 24.03
C ALA A 89 -11.84 -16.29 23.05
N GLU A 90 -11.85 -15.92 21.76
CA GLU A 90 -12.56 -16.61 20.70
C GLU A 90 -11.97 -18.00 20.43
N ALA A 91 -10.65 -18.15 20.43
CA ALA A 91 -9.95 -19.42 20.28
C ALA A 91 -10.24 -20.35 21.47
N ALA A 92 -10.22 -19.84 22.70
CA ALA A 92 -10.56 -20.58 23.90
C ALA A 92 -12.03 -21.04 23.90
N ALA A 93 -12.96 -20.20 23.44
CA ALA A 93 -14.37 -20.54 23.29
C ALA A 93 -14.59 -21.63 22.20
N GLN A 94 -13.85 -21.58 21.10
CA GLN A 94 -13.87 -22.63 20.07
C GLN A 94 -13.33 -23.97 20.59
N MET A 95 -12.26 -23.96 21.38
CA MET A 95 -11.71 -25.17 22.02
C MET A 95 -12.70 -25.76 23.03
N ALA A 96 -13.34 -24.93 23.86
CA ALA A 96 -14.37 -25.36 24.80
C ALA A 96 -15.61 -25.92 24.09
N ALA A 97 -16.04 -25.29 22.98
CA ALA A 97 -17.14 -25.76 22.16
C ALA A 97 -16.85 -27.10 21.47
N SER A 98 -15.59 -27.33 21.03
CA SER A 98 -15.16 -28.61 20.44
C SER A 98 -15.10 -29.75 21.46
N ALA A 99 -14.79 -29.44 22.73
CA ALA A 99 -14.81 -30.40 23.84
C ALA A 99 -16.24 -30.74 24.30
N ALA A 100 -17.22 -29.83 24.11
CA ALA A 100 -18.63 -30.02 24.47
C ALA A 100 -19.50 -30.63 23.36
N ALA A 101 -18.98 -30.83 22.16
CA ALA A 101 -19.74 -31.27 20.99
C ALA A 101 -20.02 -32.79 20.96
N THR A 102 -20.57 -33.35 22.04
CA THR A 102 -21.09 -34.72 22.05
C THR A 102 -22.63 -34.79 22.09
N GLU A 103 -23.33 -33.67 22.07
CA GLU A 103 -24.80 -33.67 21.96
C GLU A 103 -25.33 -32.65 20.95
N LYS A 104 -26.08 -33.17 19.95
CA LYS A 104 -26.74 -32.41 18.90
C LYS A 104 -27.99 -31.71 19.43
N VAL A 105 -27.98 -30.40 19.56
CA VAL A 105 -29.22 -29.60 19.67
C VAL A 105 -29.37 -28.81 18.36
N LYS A 106 -30.51 -29.05 17.68
CA LYS A 106 -30.93 -28.33 16.47
C LYS A 106 -31.34 -26.91 16.84
N VAL A 107 -30.56 -25.90 16.48
CA VAL A 107 -30.94 -24.49 16.54
C VAL A 107 -31.13 -23.99 15.12
N GLN A 108 -32.27 -23.32 14.83
CA GLN A 108 -32.60 -22.73 13.54
C GLN A 108 -31.58 -21.65 13.18
N GLY A 109 -31.08 -21.72 11.92
CA GLY A 109 -29.96 -20.95 11.48
C GLY A 109 -30.25 -19.46 11.27
N PHE A 110 -29.37 -18.65 11.80
CA PHE A 110 -29.14 -17.28 11.38
C PHE A 110 -27.93 -17.28 10.45
N GLU A 111 -28.13 -17.01 9.16
CA GLU A 111 -27.04 -16.99 8.17
C GLU A 111 -26.15 -15.76 8.36
N ARG A 112 -25.10 -15.91 9.14
CA ARG A 112 -23.91 -15.08 9.01
C ARG A 112 -23.09 -15.61 7.82
N LYS A 113 -22.95 -14.85 6.74
CA LYS A 113 -21.98 -15.16 5.68
C LYS A 113 -20.59 -15.23 6.30
N LYS A 114 -20.10 -16.44 6.57
CA LYS A 114 -18.71 -16.68 6.96
C LYS A 114 -17.82 -16.19 5.79
N PRO A 115 -16.74 -15.45 6.05
CA PRO A 115 -15.79 -15.15 5.01
C PRO A 115 -15.29 -16.48 4.43
N ALA A 116 -15.54 -16.71 3.15
CA ALA A 116 -15.10 -17.92 2.46
C ALA A 116 -13.57 -17.96 2.52
N ARG A 117 -13.01 -18.98 3.20
CA ARG A 117 -11.57 -19.23 3.16
C ARG A 117 -11.22 -19.50 1.69
N ARG A 118 -10.34 -18.68 1.12
CA ARG A 118 -9.80 -18.92 -0.22
C ARG A 118 -8.92 -20.17 -0.16
N PRO A 119 -8.97 -21.06 -1.16
CA PRO A 119 -8.06 -22.19 -1.23
C PRO A 119 -6.60 -21.69 -1.27
N LEU A 120 -5.69 -22.47 -0.73
CA LEU A 120 -4.27 -22.16 -0.80
C LEU A 120 -3.79 -22.25 -2.26
N PRO A 121 -2.83 -21.39 -2.69
CA PRO A 121 -2.40 -21.33 -4.09
C PRO A 121 -1.85 -22.66 -4.60
N ASP A 122 -2.27 -23.09 -5.79
CA ASP A 122 -1.94 -24.40 -6.36
C ASP A 122 -0.45 -24.55 -6.74
N HIS A 123 0.23 -23.42 -7.01
CA HIS A 123 1.64 -23.40 -7.39
C HIS A 123 2.62 -23.65 -6.24
N LEU A 124 2.14 -23.65 -4.99
CA LEU A 124 3.00 -23.92 -3.83
C LEU A 124 3.25 -25.43 -3.69
N PRO A 125 4.49 -25.86 -3.34
CA PRO A 125 4.78 -27.25 -3.08
C PRO A 125 3.96 -27.76 -1.89
N ARG A 126 3.44 -28.98 -1.98
CA ARG A 126 2.68 -29.63 -0.93
C ARG A 126 3.45 -30.80 -0.37
N GLU A 127 3.78 -30.74 0.90
CA GLU A 127 4.33 -31.85 1.66
C GLU A 127 3.16 -32.63 2.30
N ARG A 128 3.09 -33.94 2.01
CA ARG A 128 2.00 -34.77 2.51
C ARG A 128 2.45 -35.57 3.72
N ILE A 129 1.91 -35.24 4.89
CA ILE A 129 2.13 -35.98 6.14
C ILE A 129 0.94 -36.91 6.37
N VAL A 130 1.18 -38.21 6.34
CA VAL A 130 0.14 -39.22 6.55
C VAL A 130 0.22 -39.72 7.99
N TYR A 131 -0.88 -39.59 8.73
CA TYR A 131 -0.99 -40.17 10.06
C TYR A 131 -1.47 -41.61 9.90
N PRO A 132 -0.68 -42.62 10.34
CA PRO A 132 -1.03 -44.02 10.15
C PRO A 132 -2.28 -44.39 10.96
N ALA A 133 -3.15 -45.16 10.34
CA ALA A 133 -4.30 -45.73 11.04
C ALA A 133 -3.85 -46.78 12.07
N PRO A 134 -4.67 -47.04 13.10
CA PRO A 134 -4.41 -48.16 14.02
C PRO A 134 -4.26 -49.48 13.26
N ALA A 135 -3.43 -50.38 13.73
CA ALA A 135 -3.16 -51.69 13.08
C ALA A 135 -4.42 -52.59 13.07
N ALA A 136 -5.32 -52.39 14.04
CA ALA A 136 -6.55 -53.16 14.16
C ALA A 136 -7.68 -52.27 14.73
N CYS A 137 -8.89 -52.70 14.57
CA CYS A 137 -10.05 -51.98 15.13
C CYS A 137 -9.94 -51.87 16.66
N PRO A 138 -9.99 -50.68 17.26
CA PRO A 138 -9.84 -50.50 18.71
C PRO A 138 -10.98 -51.07 19.52
N CYS A 139 -12.12 -51.41 18.90
CA CYS A 139 -13.29 -51.95 19.62
C CYS A 139 -13.37 -53.48 19.51
N CYS A 140 -12.98 -54.13 18.40
CA CYS A 140 -13.14 -55.57 18.20
C CYS A 140 -11.90 -56.30 17.73
N GLY A 141 -10.74 -55.61 17.50
CA GLY A 141 -9.49 -56.20 17.01
C GLY A 141 -9.52 -56.65 15.54
N GLY A 142 -10.62 -56.41 14.81
CA GLY A 142 -10.74 -56.84 13.39
C GLY A 142 -9.91 -56.00 12.43
N THR A 143 -9.74 -56.53 11.20
CA THR A 143 -8.96 -55.88 10.13
C THR A 143 -9.66 -54.59 9.64
N LEU A 144 -8.95 -53.50 9.60
CA LEU A 144 -9.43 -52.21 9.11
C LEU A 144 -9.31 -52.09 7.59
N ARG A 145 -10.35 -51.59 6.93
CA ARG A 145 -10.34 -51.21 5.51
C ARG A 145 -10.43 -49.70 5.38
N LYS A 146 -9.53 -49.13 4.56
CA LYS A 146 -9.57 -47.68 4.27
C LYS A 146 -10.88 -47.30 3.61
N LEU A 147 -11.61 -46.31 4.20
CA LEU A 147 -12.89 -45.80 3.73
C LEU A 147 -12.72 -44.49 2.95
N GLY A 148 -11.76 -43.65 3.33
CA GLY A 148 -11.50 -42.34 2.73
C GLY A 148 -10.33 -41.63 3.40
N GLU A 149 -10.14 -40.39 3.06
CA GLU A 149 -9.13 -39.49 3.64
C GLU A 149 -9.76 -38.11 3.88
N ASP A 150 -9.51 -37.52 5.03
CA ASP A 150 -9.74 -36.12 5.31
C ASP A 150 -8.39 -35.39 5.16
N VAL A 151 -8.35 -34.39 4.26
CA VAL A 151 -7.16 -33.59 4.00
C VAL A 151 -7.37 -32.20 4.57
N THR A 152 -6.51 -31.81 5.51
CA THR A 152 -6.44 -30.43 6.02
C THR A 152 -5.13 -29.81 5.59
N GLU A 153 -5.19 -28.65 4.94
CA GLU A 153 -4.01 -27.92 4.49
C GLU A 153 -3.67 -26.78 5.46
N THR A 154 -2.39 -26.66 5.82
CA THR A 154 -1.82 -25.54 6.57
C THR A 154 -0.74 -24.87 5.73
N LEU A 155 -0.70 -23.53 5.77
CA LEU A 155 0.37 -22.78 5.09
C LEU A 155 1.56 -22.62 6.04
N GLU A 156 2.74 -23.04 5.58
CA GLU A 156 3.99 -22.91 6.34
C GLU A 156 5.00 -22.08 5.56
N VAL A 157 5.94 -21.42 6.26
CA VAL A 157 7.02 -20.65 5.66
C VAL A 157 8.34 -21.40 5.73
N VAL A 158 9.00 -21.53 4.57
CA VAL A 158 10.38 -22.02 4.50
C VAL A 158 11.31 -20.80 4.54
N PRO A 159 12.30 -20.74 5.43
CA PRO A 159 13.27 -19.66 5.49
C PRO A 159 14.00 -19.46 4.16
N ARG A 160 14.44 -18.22 3.89
CA ARG A 160 15.26 -17.91 2.70
C ARG A 160 16.49 -18.81 2.62
N GLN A 161 16.82 -19.23 1.40
CA GLN A 161 18.04 -19.99 1.14
C GLN A 161 19.10 -19.05 0.56
N TRP A 162 20.26 -19.01 1.22
CA TRP A 162 21.45 -18.34 0.73
C TRP A 162 22.29 -19.33 -0.08
N LYS A 163 22.86 -18.84 -1.20
CA LYS A 163 23.79 -19.63 -2.01
C LYS A 163 24.97 -18.78 -2.45
N VAL A 164 26.13 -19.39 -2.52
CA VAL A 164 27.33 -18.81 -3.13
C VAL A 164 27.46 -19.35 -4.55
N ILE A 165 27.59 -18.45 -5.53
CA ILE A 165 27.86 -18.80 -6.92
C ILE A 165 29.35 -18.62 -7.16
N GLN A 166 30.05 -19.71 -7.48
CA GLN A 166 31.46 -19.69 -7.82
C GLN A 166 31.62 -19.60 -9.35
N HIS A 167 32.17 -18.48 -9.82
CA HIS A 167 32.51 -18.31 -11.23
C HIS A 167 33.96 -18.77 -11.44
N VAL A 168 34.13 -19.96 -11.97
CA VAL A 168 35.44 -20.58 -12.25
C VAL A 168 35.85 -20.24 -13.67
N ARG A 169 37.03 -19.65 -13.84
CA ARG A 169 37.63 -19.36 -15.13
C ARG A 169 38.98 -20.07 -15.20
N GLU A 170 39.05 -21.16 -15.96
CA GLU A 170 40.28 -21.92 -16.13
C GLU A 170 41.30 -21.11 -16.95
N LYS A 171 42.57 -21.24 -16.59
CA LYS A 171 43.68 -20.66 -17.31
C LYS A 171 44.43 -21.75 -18.07
N PHE A 172 44.70 -21.49 -19.32
CA PHE A 172 45.43 -22.42 -20.19
C PHE A 172 46.71 -21.72 -20.69
N SER A 173 47.80 -22.48 -20.75
CA SER A 173 49.02 -22.07 -21.41
C SER A 173 49.23 -22.85 -22.72
N CYS A 174 49.64 -22.18 -23.77
CA CYS A 174 50.02 -22.80 -25.03
C CYS A 174 51.41 -23.42 -24.90
N ARG A 175 51.55 -24.72 -25.17
CA ARG A 175 52.85 -25.38 -25.10
C ARG A 175 53.85 -24.94 -26.19
N SER A 176 53.35 -24.33 -27.28
CA SER A 176 54.20 -23.92 -28.41
C SER A 176 54.69 -22.50 -28.32
N CYS A 177 53.90 -21.57 -27.73
CA CYS A 177 54.24 -20.13 -27.66
C CYS A 177 54.14 -19.56 -26.25
N GLU A 178 53.87 -20.41 -25.24
CA GLU A 178 53.74 -20.05 -23.82
C GLU A 178 52.65 -18.98 -23.50
N ALA A 179 51.88 -18.57 -24.51
CA ALA A 179 50.76 -17.62 -24.30
C ALA A 179 49.73 -18.17 -23.34
N ILE A 180 49.34 -17.35 -22.36
CA ILE A 180 48.30 -17.66 -21.41
C ILE A 180 46.96 -17.15 -21.92
N THR A 181 45.95 -17.97 -21.97
CA THR A 181 44.58 -17.62 -22.32
C THR A 181 43.60 -17.95 -21.18
N GLN A 182 42.61 -17.13 -21.02
CA GLN A 182 41.56 -17.31 -20.02
C GLN A 182 40.25 -16.67 -20.57
N PRO A 183 39.07 -17.29 -20.34
CA PRO A 183 37.79 -16.66 -20.68
C PRO A 183 37.63 -15.32 -19.98
N PRO A 184 36.89 -14.34 -20.59
CA PRO A 184 36.61 -13.07 -19.96
C PRO A 184 35.81 -13.27 -18.65
N ALA A 185 35.91 -12.33 -17.74
CA ALA A 185 35.10 -12.33 -16.53
C ALA A 185 33.63 -12.11 -16.90
N PRO A 186 32.68 -12.79 -16.26
CA PRO A 186 31.26 -12.48 -16.45
C PRO A 186 30.98 -11.05 -15.99
N SER A 187 30.07 -10.39 -16.68
CA SER A 187 29.60 -9.07 -16.31
C SER A 187 28.90 -9.08 -14.96
N HIS A 188 29.04 -7.99 -14.22
CA HIS A 188 28.43 -7.86 -12.90
C HIS A 188 27.75 -6.49 -12.78
N PRO A 189 26.53 -6.41 -12.17
CA PRO A 189 25.80 -5.14 -12.08
C PRO A 189 26.55 -4.05 -11.29
N ILE A 190 27.39 -4.44 -10.34
CA ILE A 190 28.25 -3.54 -9.58
C ILE A 190 29.71 -3.96 -9.80
N ALA A 191 30.53 -3.04 -10.27
CA ALA A 191 31.95 -3.32 -10.48
C ALA A 191 32.60 -3.84 -9.18
N ARG A 192 33.30 -4.99 -9.27
CA ARG A 192 33.92 -5.70 -8.12
C ARG A 192 32.96 -6.08 -7.01
N GLY A 193 31.64 -6.04 -7.26
CA GLY A 193 30.61 -6.40 -6.28
C GLY A 193 30.58 -7.91 -5.97
N ARG A 194 30.16 -8.24 -4.76
CA ARG A 194 29.93 -9.64 -4.33
C ARG A 194 28.45 -10.03 -4.29
N ALA A 195 27.54 -9.04 -4.43
CA ALA A 195 26.12 -9.27 -4.39
C ALA A 195 25.58 -9.60 -5.78
N GLY A 196 25.02 -10.76 -5.96
CA GLY A 196 24.33 -11.13 -7.21
C GLY A 196 23.09 -10.26 -7.47
N PRO A 197 22.58 -10.24 -8.72
CA PRO A 197 21.44 -9.39 -9.12
C PRO A 197 20.20 -9.57 -8.25
N ALA A 198 19.86 -10.81 -7.90
CA ALA A 198 18.72 -11.11 -7.05
C ALA A 198 18.86 -10.55 -5.63
N LEU A 199 20.07 -10.61 -5.04
CA LEU A 199 20.34 -10.04 -3.72
C LEU A 199 20.27 -8.49 -3.77
N LEU A 200 20.83 -7.87 -4.80
CA LEU A 200 20.73 -6.42 -4.99
C LEU A 200 19.27 -5.96 -5.11
N ALA A 201 18.49 -6.64 -5.94
CA ALA A 201 17.05 -6.36 -6.09
C ALA A 201 16.31 -6.52 -4.76
N HIS A 202 16.62 -7.58 -4.01
CA HIS A 202 16.05 -7.83 -2.70
C HIS A 202 16.37 -6.70 -1.69
N VAL A 203 17.61 -6.25 -1.61
CA VAL A 203 18.03 -5.14 -0.73
C VAL A 203 17.31 -3.84 -1.10
N LEU A 204 17.23 -3.52 -2.41
CA LEU A 204 16.53 -2.33 -2.91
C LEU A 204 15.03 -2.39 -2.61
N PHE A 205 14.38 -3.51 -2.94
CA PHE A 205 12.94 -3.66 -2.73
C PHE A 205 12.57 -3.71 -1.25
N SER A 206 13.34 -4.41 -0.43
CA SER A 206 13.14 -4.43 1.02
C SER A 206 13.24 -3.02 1.61
N LYS A 207 14.21 -2.20 1.15
CA LYS A 207 14.38 -0.83 1.66
C LYS A 207 13.27 0.12 1.20
N TYR A 208 12.94 0.13 -0.07
CA TYR A 208 12.07 1.15 -0.68
C TYR A 208 10.66 0.65 -0.97
N GLY A 209 10.46 -0.64 -1.21
CA GLY A 209 9.15 -1.25 -1.42
C GLY A 209 8.47 -1.73 -0.14
N LEU A 210 9.25 -2.34 0.77
CA LEU A 210 8.78 -2.85 2.07
C LEU A 210 9.13 -1.92 3.24
N HIS A 211 9.82 -0.82 2.98
CA HIS A 211 10.22 0.20 3.96
C HIS A 211 11.08 -0.33 5.11
N LEU A 212 11.85 -1.39 4.88
CA LEU A 212 12.73 -2.03 5.87
C LEU A 212 14.12 -1.36 5.85
N PRO A 213 14.53 -0.61 6.91
CA PRO A 213 15.81 0.05 6.97
C PRO A 213 17.00 -0.92 6.85
N LEU A 214 18.14 -0.44 6.34
CA LEU A 214 19.31 -1.30 6.13
C LEU A 214 19.85 -1.95 7.42
N ASN A 215 19.75 -1.27 8.56
CA ASN A 215 20.14 -1.84 9.86
C ASN A 215 19.27 -3.03 10.26
N ARG A 216 17.96 -2.97 9.98
CA ARG A 216 17.06 -4.10 10.22
C ARG A 216 17.31 -5.24 9.22
N GLN A 217 17.63 -4.92 7.96
CA GLN A 217 18.04 -5.92 6.97
C GLN A 217 19.32 -6.63 7.40
N SER A 218 20.36 -5.89 7.80
CA SER A 218 21.62 -6.44 8.33
C SER A 218 21.37 -7.39 9.50
N ALA A 219 20.56 -6.96 10.47
CA ALA A 219 20.21 -7.79 11.62
C ALA A 219 19.42 -9.06 11.24
N ALA A 220 18.53 -8.98 10.23
CA ALA A 220 17.79 -10.13 9.74
C ALA A 220 18.72 -11.14 9.04
N TYR A 221 19.65 -10.66 8.20
CA TYR A 221 20.62 -11.51 7.50
C TYR A 221 21.61 -12.20 8.45
N ALA A 222 22.06 -11.48 9.50
CA ALA A 222 22.92 -12.06 10.53
C ALA A 222 22.25 -13.23 11.27
N ARG A 223 20.93 -13.15 11.54
CA ARG A 223 20.17 -14.27 12.12
C ARG A 223 20.09 -15.49 11.18
N GLU A 224 20.19 -15.26 9.88
CA GLU A 224 20.21 -16.30 8.85
C GLU A 224 21.65 -16.81 8.57
N GLY A 225 22.65 -16.39 9.36
CA GLY A 225 24.04 -16.79 9.23
C GLY A 225 24.85 -16.02 8.18
N VAL A 226 24.32 -14.92 7.65
CA VAL A 226 25.01 -14.08 6.65
C VAL A 226 25.26 -12.69 7.24
N ASP A 227 26.50 -12.43 7.58
CA ASP A 227 26.91 -11.14 8.16
C ASP A 227 27.19 -10.12 7.04
N LEU A 228 26.37 -9.07 6.98
CA LEU A 228 26.44 -7.96 6.02
C LEU A 228 26.30 -6.62 6.75
N ASP A 229 27.38 -5.90 6.81
CA ASP A 229 27.40 -4.56 7.43
C ASP A 229 26.44 -3.58 6.74
N VAL A 230 25.89 -2.66 7.53
CA VAL A 230 25.01 -1.59 7.05
C VAL A 230 25.72 -0.72 6.00
N SER A 231 27.03 -0.47 6.16
CA SER A 231 27.86 0.26 5.19
C SER A 231 27.90 -0.46 3.84
N THR A 232 28.15 -1.77 3.84
CA THR A 232 28.15 -2.61 2.62
C THR A 232 26.80 -2.56 1.91
N LEU A 233 25.69 -2.67 2.66
CA LEU A 233 24.34 -2.56 2.10
C LEU A 233 24.07 -1.17 1.53
N ALA A 234 24.57 -0.11 2.19
CA ALA A 234 24.43 1.27 1.70
C ALA A 234 25.23 1.52 0.42
N ASP A 235 26.44 0.98 0.32
CA ASP A 235 27.27 1.03 -0.89
C ASP A 235 26.60 0.30 -2.06
N TRP A 236 26.03 -0.87 -1.81
CA TRP A 236 25.26 -1.61 -2.83
C TRP A 236 24.04 -0.83 -3.33
N VAL A 237 23.30 -0.18 -2.42
CA VAL A 237 22.18 0.70 -2.80
C VAL A 237 22.68 1.85 -3.68
N GLY A 238 23.80 2.47 -3.33
CA GLY A 238 24.39 3.55 -4.12
C GLY A 238 24.82 3.10 -5.51
N ALA A 239 25.59 2.02 -5.59
CA ALA A 239 26.09 1.47 -6.84
C ALA A 239 24.96 0.98 -7.75
N ALA A 240 23.97 0.26 -7.19
CA ALA A 240 22.81 -0.20 -7.95
C ALA A 240 21.96 0.95 -8.48
N ALA A 241 21.76 2.02 -7.68
CA ALA A 241 21.05 3.22 -8.14
C ALA A 241 21.79 3.88 -9.32
N ALA A 242 23.11 3.99 -9.26
CA ALA A 242 23.91 4.53 -10.35
C ALA A 242 23.83 3.66 -11.62
N THR A 243 23.91 2.34 -11.48
CA THR A 243 23.78 1.39 -12.59
C THR A 243 22.40 1.49 -13.27
N LEU A 244 21.35 1.74 -12.50
CA LEU A 244 19.96 1.81 -12.99
C LEU A 244 19.59 3.21 -13.57
N MET A 245 20.45 4.24 -13.42
CA MET A 245 20.15 5.61 -13.89
C MET A 245 19.73 5.70 -15.34
N PRO A 246 20.38 5.01 -16.32
CA PRO A 246 19.95 5.09 -17.72
C PRO A 246 18.49 4.68 -17.93
N LEU A 247 18.01 3.65 -17.21
CA LEU A 247 16.63 3.20 -17.29
C LEU A 247 15.67 4.20 -16.62
N ILE A 248 16.09 4.81 -15.51
CA ILE A 248 15.34 5.84 -14.79
C ILE A 248 15.12 7.06 -15.69
N GLU A 249 16.13 7.50 -16.42
CA GLU A 249 16.01 8.64 -17.33
C GLU A 249 15.05 8.35 -18.50
N VAL A 250 15.00 7.12 -19.00
CA VAL A 250 14.02 6.73 -20.02
C VAL A 250 12.59 6.78 -19.45
N ILE A 251 12.36 6.30 -18.21
CA ILE A 251 11.06 6.40 -17.55
C ILE A 251 10.67 7.87 -17.35
N ARG A 252 11.59 8.72 -16.89
CA ARG A 252 11.35 10.17 -16.76
C ARG A 252 10.98 10.81 -18.08
N GLY A 253 11.72 10.47 -19.15
CA GLY A 253 11.41 10.91 -20.51
C GLY A 253 10.00 10.50 -20.94
N HIS A 254 9.59 9.26 -20.67
CA HIS A 254 8.24 8.77 -20.95
C HIS A 254 7.16 9.53 -20.19
N VAL A 255 7.39 9.84 -18.90
CA VAL A 255 6.43 10.64 -18.10
C VAL A 255 6.30 12.05 -18.67
N PHE A 256 7.41 12.70 -19.03
CA PHE A 256 7.40 14.09 -19.54
C PHE A 256 7.04 14.21 -21.02
N ALA A 257 6.93 13.10 -21.75
CA ALA A 257 6.37 13.08 -23.09
C ALA A 257 4.82 13.07 -23.10
N ALA A 258 4.19 12.92 -21.94
CA ALA A 258 2.73 12.94 -21.82
C ALA A 258 2.17 14.36 -22.05
N GLU A 259 0.98 14.46 -22.63
CA GLU A 259 0.25 15.71 -22.77
C GLU A 259 -0.33 16.22 -21.44
N ARG A 260 -0.52 15.31 -20.48
CA ARG A 260 -1.02 15.56 -19.14
C ARG A 260 -0.25 14.75 -18.11
N ILE A 261 0.16 15.43 -17.02
CA ILE A 261 0.76 14.79 -15.85
C ILE A 261 0.04 15.18 -14.58
N HIS A 262 0.14 14.30 -13.57
CA HIS A 262 -0.19 14.63 -12.18
C HIS A 262 1.09 15.00 -11.42
N ALA A 263 1.03 15.99 -10.53
CA ALA A 263 2.19 16.43 -9.76
C ALA A 263 1.83 16.60 -8.28
N ASP A 264 2.71 16.15 -7.39
CA ASP A 264 2.56 16.33 -5.94
C ASP A 264 3.91 16.23 -5.25
N ASP A 265 4.00 16.59 -3.96
CA ASP A 265 5.22 16.46 -3.18
C ASP A 265 4.95 15.98 -1.74
N THR A 266 5.93 15.31 -1.15
CA THR A 266 5.87 14.90 0.26
C THR A 266 7.17 15.22 0.99
N THR A 267 7.05 15.40 2.31
CA THR A 267 8.20 15.65 3.19
C THR A 267 9.06 14.40 3.37
N VAL A 268 10.36 14.60 3.40
CA VAL A 268 11.36 13.59 3.79
C VAL A 268 12.26 14.18 4.85
N PRO A 269 12.26 13.65 6.08
CA PRO A 269 13.27 14.01 7.07
C PRO A 269 14.66 13.57 6.58
N VAL A 270 15.64 14.44 6.70
CA VAL A 270 17.04 14.17 6.30
C VAL A 270 17.94 14.47 7.47
N LEU A 271 18.89 13.57 7.78
CA LEU A 271 19.83 13.73 8.86
C LEU A 271 20.71 14.96 8.64
N ALA A 272 20.83 15.78 9.66
CA ALA A 272 21.73 16.92 9.73
C ALA A 272 22.42 16.96 11.10
N LYS A 273 23.48 17.75 11.24
CA LYS A 273 24.24 17.84 12.50
C LYS A 273 23.32 18.26 13.68
N GLY A 274 23.10 17.34 14.60
CA GLY A 274 22.30 17.56 15.83
C GLY A 274 20.78 17.65 15.63
N LYS A 275 20.27 17.51 14.39
CA LYS A 275 18.82 17.59 14.09
C LYS A 275 18.50 16.89 12.78
N THR A 276 17.23 16.82 12.42
CA THR A 276 16.80 16.54 11.05
C THR A 276 16.37 17.82 10.35
N ARG A 277 16.60 17.92 9.05
CA ARG A 277 15.99 18.93 8.19
C ARG A 277 14.93 18.30 7.29
N THR A 278 14.02 19.10 6.78
CA THR A 278 12.94 18.64 5.93
C THR A 278 13.31 18.83 4.45
N GLY A 279 13.66 17.74 3.77
CA GLY A 279 13.72 17.67 2.32
C GLY A 279 12.36 17.33 1.71
N ARG A 280 12.31 17.25 0.40
CA ARG A 280 11.10 16.93 -0.37
C ARG A 280 11.36 15.83 -1.40
N LEU A 281 10.37 14.97 -1.56
CA LEU A 281 10.23 14.11 -2.74
C LEU A 281 9.06 14.61 -3.56
N TRP A 282 9.35 14.95 -4.81
CA TRP A 282 8.39 15.37 -5.82
C TRP A 282 8.04 14.18 -6.68
N THR A 283 6.79 14.02 -7.06
CA THR A 283 6.36 13.01 -8.01
C THR A 283 5.63 13.63 -9.17
N TYR A 284 5.89 13.09 -10.36
CA TYR A 284 5.17 13.38 -11.58
C TYR A 284 4.68 12.06 -12.16
N VAL A 285 3.38 11.96 -12.41
CA VAL A 285 2.76 10.69 -12.82
C VAL A 285 2.03 10.87 -14.13
N ARG A 286 2.36 10.01 -15.09
CA ARG A 286 1.57 9.75 -16.27
C ARG A 286 0.63 8.59 -15.97
N ASP A 287 -0.68 8.79 -16.11
CA ASP A 287 -1.70 7.75 -15.97
C ASP A 287 -2.86 8.09 -16.94
N ASP A 288 -2.81 7.52 -18.12
CA ASP A 288 -3.76 7.81 -19.20
C ASP A 288 -4.98 6.88 -19.15
N GLN A 289 -5.00 5.87 -18.27
CA GLN A 289 -6.10 4.90 -18.13
C GLN A 289 -7.47 5.55 -17.83
N PRO A 290 -7.58 6.61 -17.00
CA PRO A 290 -8.87 7.23 -16.70
C PRO A 290 -9.62 7.79 -17.92
N PHE A 291 -8.93 8.05 -19.02
CA PHE A 291 -9.55 8.51 -20.27
C PHE A 291 -9.33 7.53 -21.45
N GLY A 292 -9.12 6.25 -21.14
CA GLY A 292 -8.97 5.19 -22.14
C GLY A 292 -7.66 5.24 -22.93
N GLY A 293 -6.66 5.99 -22.47
CA GLY A 293 -5.35 6.06 -23.12
C GLY A 293 -4.58 4.75 -22.97
N HIS A 294 -3.79 4.41 -23.99
CA HIS A 294 -3.06 3.13 -24.08
C HIS A 294 -1.61 3.22 -23.62
N ASP A 295 -1.08 4.41 -23.40
CA ASP A 295 0.29 4.58 -22.96
C ASP A 295 0.49 4.06 -21.53
N PRO A 296 1.57 3.30 -21.29
CA PRO A 296 1.81 2.70 -19.99
C PRO A 296 1.93 3.74 -18.86
N PRO A 297 1.28 3.54 -17.73
CA PRO A 297 1.40 4.45 -16.60
C PRO A 297 2.81 4.40 -16.00
N ALA A 298 3.32 5.56 -15.60
CA ALA A 298 4.65 5.68 -15.02
C ALA A 298 4.73 6.84 -14.02
N ALA A 299 5.64 6.71 -13.06
CA ALA A 299 5.89 7.74 -12.05
C ALA A 299 7.37 8.13 -12.02
N ALA A 300 7.66 9.42 -12.10
CA ALA A 300 8.99 9.99 -11.99
C ALA A 300 9.14 10.71 -10.65
N PHE A 301 10.17 10.36 -9.89
CA PHE A 301 10.46 11.00 -8.60
C PHE A 301 11.74 11.80 -8.65
N PHE A 302 11.73 12.93 -7.91
CA PHE A 302 12.88 13.82 -7.72
C PHE A 302 13.00 14.20 -6.25
N TYR A 303 14.23 14.42 -5.82
CA TYR A 303 14.51 14.89 -4.47
C TYR A 303 14.99 16.34 -4.50
N SER A 304 14.53 17.12 -3.52
CA SER A 304 15.10 18.43 -3.22
C SER A 304 15.32 18.63 -1.72
N ARG A 305 16.24 19.54 -1.38
CA ARG A 305 16.59 19.83 0.01
C ARG A 305 15.57 20.66 0.77
N ASP A 306 14.64 21.27 0.05
CA ASP A 306 13.57 22.14 0.54
C ASP A 306 12.38 22.14 -0.43
N ARG A 307 11.37 22.95 -0.16
CA ARG A 307 10.16 23.09 -0.98
C ARG A 307 10.22 24.32 -1.90
N GLY A 308 11.38 24.79 -2.32
CA GLY A 308 11.50 25.93 -3.22
C GLY A 308 10.84 25.70 -4.59
N GLY A 309 10.21 26.74 -5.14
CA GLY A 309 9.56 26.66 -6.45
C GLY A 309 10.54 26.48 -7.62
N GLU A 310 11.82 26.75 -7.43
CA GLU A 310 12.88 26.51 -8.41
C GLU A 310 13.05 25.02 -8.73
N HIS A 311 12.80 24.11 -7.79
CA HIS A 311 12.93 22.68 -8.01
C HIS A 311 11.95 22.15 -9.06
N PRO A 312 10.63 22.36 -8.95
CA PRO A 312 9.70 21.94 -10.00
C PRO A 312 9.92 22.69 -11.32
N GLN A 313 10.44 23.95 -11.30
CA GLN A 313 10.81 24.65 -12.54
C GLN A 313 11.95 23.92 -13.26
N LEU A 314 12.96 23.41 -12.51
CA LEU A 314 14.05 22.64 -13.06
C LEU A 314 13.56 21.26 -13.57
N HIS A 315 12.77 20.54 -12.76
CA HIS A 315 12.27 19.21 -13.13
C HIS A 315 11.45 19.25 -14.43
N LEU A 316 10.61 20.27 -14.56
CA LEU A 316 9.67 20.43 -15.67
C LEU A 316 10.19 21.38 -16.77
N ALA A 317 11.50 21.66 -16.82
CA ALA A 317 12.06 22.65 -17.74
C ALA A 317 11.66 22.43 -19.21
N SER A 318 11.60 21.18 -19.66
CA SER A 318 11.21 20.78 -21.02
C SER A 318 9.75 20.36 -21.16
N PHE A 319 9.00 20.24 -20.08
CA PHE A 319 7.61 19.79 -20.13
C PHE A 319 6.67 20.90 -20.60
N THR A 320 5.75 20.57 -21.47
CA THR A 320 4.62 21.40 -21.92
C THR A 320 3.34 20.58 -21.83
N GLY A 321 2.21 21.21 -21.56
CA GLY A 321 0.91 20.53 -21.52
C GLY A 321 0.13 20.81 -20.24
N LEU A 322 -0.70 19.85 -19.85
CA LEU A 322 -1.59 19.95 -18.70
C LEU A 322 -0.93 19.39 -17.43
N MET A 323 -0.96 20.12 -16.35
CA MET A 323 -0.49 19.67 -15.05
C MET A 323 -1.60 19.70 -14.02
N GLN A 324 -1.97 18.55 -13.49
CA GLN A 324 -2.89 18.41 -12.37
C GLN A 324 -2.12 18.37 -11.07
N ALA A 325 -2.35 19.32 -10.19
CA ALA A 325 -1.64 19.44 -8.92
C ALA A 325 -2.54 19.96 -7.80
N ASP A 326 -2.01 19.92 -6.57
CA ASP A 326 -2.52 20.73 -5.49
C ASP A 326 -2.26 22.21 -5.76
N ALA A 327 -2.83 23.05 -4.92
CA ALA A 327 -2.68 24.49 -5.06
C ALA A 327 -1.40 25.04 -4.42
N TYR A 328 -0.29 24.34 -4.53
CA TYR A 328 0.99 24.78 -4.00
C TYR A 328 1.52 26.01 -4.77
N ALA A 329 1.83 27.08 -4.02
CA ALA A 329 2.25 28.36 -4.63
C ALA A 329 3.58 28.26 -5.39
N GLY A 330 4.44 27.30 -5.08
CA GLY A 330 5.70 27.06 -5.80
C GLY A 330 5.51 26.61 -7.24
N PHE A 331 4.31 26.17 -7.63
CA PHE A 331 4.00 25.85 -9.02
C PHE A 331 3.56 27.09 -9.85
N ASN A 332 3.24 28.22 -9.22
CA ASN A 332 2.68 29.38 -9.92
C ASN A 332 3.54 29.84 -11.12
N ARG A 333 4.86 29.83 -10.97
CA ARG A 333 5.77 30.25 -12.07
C ARG A 333 5.76 29.29 -13.26
N LEU A 334 5.33 28.05 -13.07
CA LEU A 334 5.16 27.08 -14.16
C LEU A 334 4.03 27.45 -15.11
N TYR A 335 3.04 28.19 -14.62
CA TYR A 335 1.84 28.59 -15.35
C TYR A 335 1.96 29.98 -16.02
N GLU A 336 3.10 30.66 -15.85
CA GLU A 336 3.35 31.96 -16.49
C GLU A 336 3.46 31.82 -18.01
N ALA A 337 2.80 32.70 -18.76
CA ALA A 337 2.77 32.65 -20.22
C ALA A 337 4.16 32.81 -20.87
N GLY A 338 5.09 33.54 -20.22
CA GLY A 338 6.48 33.77 -20.70
C GLY A 338 7.48 32.69 -20.29
N ARG A 339 7.04 31.55 -19.77
CA ARG A 339 7.94 30.47 -19.32
C ARG A 339 8.82 29.93 -20.46
N LYS A 340 10.14 29.85 -20.23
CA LYS A 340 11.06 29.13 -21.12
C LYS A 340 10.69 27.64 -21.14
N GLY A 341 10.58 27.04 -22.31
CA GLY A 341 10.20 25.62 -22.48
C GLY A 341 8.75 25.40 -22.87
N GLY A 342 7.95 26.47 -22.96
CA GLY A 342 6.55 26.41 -23.39
C GLY A 342 5.53 26.45 -22.23
N PRO A 343 4.24 26.57 -22.52
CA PRO A 343 3.21 26.76 -21.53
C PRO A 343 2.89 25.46 -20.77
N ILE A 344 2.70 25.57 -19.46
CA ILE A 344 2.04 24.55 -18.65
C ILE A 344 0.69 25.11 -18.22
N ILE A 345 -0.35 24.33 -18.42
CA ILE A 345 -1.72 24.70 -18.13
C ILE A 345 -2.13 24.07 -16.80
N GLU A 346 -2.50 24.92 -15.83
CA GLU A 346 -2.92 24.47 -14.50
C GLU A 346 -4.27 23.76 -14.55
N ALA A 347 -4.38 22.59 -13.91
CA ALA A 347 -5.63 21.95 -13.53
C ALA A 347 -5.60 21.63 -12.03
N ALA A 348 -6.60 22.13 -11.29
CA ALA A 348 -6.63 21.98 -9.83
C ALA A 348 -7.44 20.74 -9.41
N CYS A 349 -7.19 20.28 -8.19
CA CYS A 349 -7.77 19.06 -7.62
C CYS A 349 -9.04 19.37 -6.79
N TRP A 350 -10.18 18.82 -7.20
CA TRP A 350 -11.43 18.91 -6.42
C TRP A 350 -11.37 18.10 -5.11
N ALA A 351 -10.56 17.05 -5.03
CA ALA A 351 -10.40 16.31 -3.78
C ALA A 351 -9.80 17.21 -2.66
N HIS A 352 -8.84 18.07 -3.00
CA HIS A 352 -8.29 19.07 -2.07
C HIS A 352 -9.31 20.14 -1.68
N ALA A 353 -10.09 20.65 -2.64
CA ALA A 353 -11.17 21.59 -2.34
C ALA A 353 -12.24 20.94 -1.44
N ARG A 354 -12.65 19.71 -1.74
CA ARG A 354 -13.59 18.92 -0.95
C ARG A 354 -13.10 18.68 0.48
N ARG A 355 -11.82 18.34 0.65
CA ARG A 355 -11.22 18.09 1.97
C ARG A 355 -11.38 19.27 2.92
N LYS A 356 -11.20 20.51 2.43
CA LYS A 356 -11.39 21.72 3.25
C LYS A 356 -12.81 21.86 3.80
N PHE A 357 -13.83 21.49 3.02
CA PHE A 357 -15.22 21.46 3.49
C PHE A 357 -15.48 20.24 4.37
N PHE A 358 -14.94 19.08 4.02
CA PHE A 358 -15.12 17.84 4.74
C PHE A 358 -14.60 17.91 6.19
N ASP A 359 -13.44 18.53 6.40
CA ASP A 359 -12.86 18.71 7.73
C ASP A 359 -13.78 19.55 8.63
N LEU A 360 -14.48 20.54 8.07
CA LEU A 360 -15.47 21.36 8.78
C LEU A 360 -16.80 20.60 8.97
N ALA A 361 -17.25 19.87 7.96
CA ALA A 361 -18.49 19.09 8.00
C ALA A 361 -18.47 18.01 9.11
N ARG A 362 -17.30 17.41 9.38
CA ARG A 362 -17.11 16.43 10.47
C ARG A 362 -17.42 17.01 11.86
N LEU A 363 -17.29 18.29 12.05
CA LEU A 363 -17.59 18.95 13.32
C LEU A 363 -19.10 19.08 13.58
N LYS A 364 -19.97 18.58 12.67
CA LYS A 364 -21.45 18.55 12.74
C LYS A 364 -22.13 19.92 13.02
N LYS A 365 -21.35 21.01 13.04
CA LYS A 365 -21.83 22.39 13.31
C LYS A 365 -21.70 23.33 12.11
N ALA A 366 -21.42 22.77 10.90
CA ALA A 366 -21.15 23.54 9.69
C ALA A 366 -22.08 23.11 8.54
N PRO A 367 -23.38 23.47 8.55
CA PRO A 367 -24.35 23.01 7.55
C PRO A 367 -23.96 23.40 6.12
N ILE A 368 -23.34 24.58 5.94
CA ILE A 368 -22.83 25.02 4.63
C ILE A 368 -21.71 24.09 4.14
N ALA A 369 -20.80 23.65 5.01
CA ALA A 369 -19.74 22.73 4.63
C ALA A 369 -20.28 21.33 4.27
N ILE A 370 -21.29 20.84 4.99
CA ILE A 370 -21.97 19.57 4.70
C ILE A 370 -22.61 19.63 3.31
N GLU A 371 -23.35 20.71 3.00
CA GLU A 371 -23.98 20.87 1.70
C GLU A 371 -22.95 21.04 0.57
N ALA A 372 -21.83 21.76 0.82
CA ALA A 372 -20.74 21.84 -0.15
C ALA A 372 -20.16 20.48 -0.50
N VAL A 373 -19.88 19.62 0.51
CA VAL A 373 -19.40 18.24 0.31
C VAL A 373 -20.38 17.46 -0.54
N LYS A 374 -21.69 17.51 -0.24
CA LYS A 374 -22.73 16.81 -1.00
C LYS A 374 -22.76 17.22 -2.47
N ARG A 375 -22.67 18.52 -2.76
CA ARG A 375 -22.65 19.04 -4.13
C ARG A 375 -21.39 18.65 -4.90
N ILE A 376 -20.24 18.65 -4.22
CA ILE A 376 -18.98 18.19 -4.82
C ILE A 376 -19.01 16.67 -5.05
N ASP A 377 -19.62 15.88 -4.16
CA ASP A 377 -19.76 14.43 -4.31
C ASP A 377 -20.61 14.05 -5.54
N ALA A 378 -21.58 14.88 -5.92
CA ALA A 378 -22.33 14.67 -7.15
C ALA A 378 -21.45 14.77 -8.42
N LEU A 379 -20.43 15.64 -8.43
CA LEU A 379 -19.44 15.68 -9.51
C LEU A 379 -18.58 14.41 -9.55
N PHE A 380 -18.13 13.96 -8.38
CA PHE A 380 -17.37 12.70 -8.30
C PHE A 380 -18.19 11.47 -8.70
N ALA A 381 -19.52 11.50 -8.57
CA ALA A 381 -20.39 10.44 -9.03
C ALA A 381 -20.36 10.33 -10.57
N ILE A 382 -20.50 11.44 -11.28
CA ILE A 382 -20.39 11.50 -12.74
C ILE A 382 -19.01 10.96 -13.19
N GLU A 383 -17.93 11.44 -12.58
CA GLU A 383 -16.57 11.03 -12.94
C GLU A 383 -16.28 9.53 -12.73
N ARG A 384 -16.96 8.88 -11.78
CA ARG A 384 -16.87 7.42 -11.61
C ARG A 384 -17.54 6.66 -12.77
N GLU A 385 -18.66 7.18 -13.30
CA GLU A 385 -19.38 6.57 -14.40
C GLU A 385 -18.57 6.61 -15.70
N ILE A 386 -17.83 7.71 -15.93
CA ILE A 386 -17.04 7.93 -17.15
C ILE A 386 -15.56 7.55 -17.02
N ASN A 387 -15.17 6.87 -15.95
CA ASN A 387 -13.80 6.44 -15.78
C ASN A 387 -13.45 5.33 -16.78
N GLY A 388 -12.38 5.52 -17.57
CA GLY A 388 -11.98 4.63 -18.65
C GLY A 388 -12.64 4.91 -20.01
N ALA A 389 -13.63 5.82 -20.07
CA ALA A 389 -14.22 6.27 -21.32
C ALA A 389 -13.26 7.20 -22.09
N SER A 390 -13.45 7.32 -23.41
CA SER A 390 -12.67 8.21 -24.27
C SER A 390 -12.80 9.69 -23.87
N PRO A 391 -11.83 10.55 -24.23
CA PRO A 391 -11.92 11.99 -23.94
C PRO A 391 -13.22 12.63 -24.45
N ASP A 392 -13.69 12.24 -25.62
CA ASP A 392 -14.91 12.80 -26.23
C ASP A 392 -16.17 12.38 -25.47
N GLU A 393 -16.28 11.12 -25.08
CA GLU A 393 -17.38 10.61 -24.26
C GLU A 393 -17.40 11.29 -22.87
N ARG A 394 -16.24 11.49 -22.28
CA ARG A 394 -16.12 12.23 -21.01
C ARG A 394 -16.57 13.67 -21.16
N LEU A 395 -16.17 14.35 -22.22
CA LEU A 395 -16.62 15.71 -22.52
C LEU A 395 -18.13 15.80 -22.72
N ALA A 396 -18.71 14.89 -23.48
CA ALA A 396 -20.15 14.84 -23.73
C ALA A 396 -20.95 14.71 -22.43
N MET A 397 -20.59 13.76 -21.57
CA MET A 397 -21.26 13.54 -20.27
C MET A 397 -21.07 14.74 -19.31
N ARG A 398 -19.88 15.33 -19.29
CA ARG A 398 -19.61 16.53 -18.50
C ARG A 398 -20.37 17.76 -19.00
N TYR A 399 -20.57 17.86 -20.31
CA TYR A 399 -21.37 18.92 -20.91
C TYR A 399 -22.84 18.77 -20.51
N GLU A 400 -23.39 17.56 -20.62
CA GLU A 400 -24.78 17.26 -20.33
C GLU A 400 -25.11 17.42 -18.83
N ARG A 401 -24.30 16.84 -17.94
CA ARG A 401 -24.62 16.74 -16.51
C ARG A 401 -23.72 17.59 -15.62
N GLY A 402 -22.44 17.72 -15.94
CA GLY A 402 -21.45 18.36 -15.09
C GLY A 402 -21.51 19.89 -15.09
N ARG A 403 -21.72 20.51 -16.25
CA ARG A 403 -21.72 21.98 -16.38
C ARG A 403 -22.80 22.66 -15.55
N LEU A 404 -23.99 22.07 -15.50
CA LEU A 404 -25.10 22.58 -14.70
C LEU A 404 -24.76 22.57 -13.20
N LEU A 405 -24.29 21.41 -12.71
CA LEU A 405 -23.88 21.26 -11.29
C LEU A 405 -22.78 22.25 -10.90
N ILE A 406 -21.81 22.49 -11.76
CA ILE A 406 -20.72 23.44 -11.54
C ILE A 406 -21.24 24.90 -11.51
N ALA A 407 -22.16 25.26 -12.39
CA ALA A 407 -22.76 26.59 -12.41
C ALA A 407 -23.60 26.87 -11.15
N GLU A 408 -24.42 25.90 -10.76
CA GLU A 408 -25.21 25.95 -9.52
C GLU A 408 -24.31 26.03 -8.29
N LEU A 409 -23.25 25.20 -8.21
CA LEU A 409 -22.29 25.20 -7.12
C LEU A 409 -21.60 26.56 -6.99
N LYS A 410 -21.18 27.17 -8.10
CA LYS A 410 -20.55 28.50 -8.11
C LYS A 410 -21.48 29.58 -7.54
N THR A 411 -22.72 29.60 -8.04
CA THR A 411 -23.73 30.55 -7.61
C THR A 411 -24.04 30.38 -6.13
N TRP A 412 -24.21 29.13 -5.70
CA TRP A 412 -24.49 28.82 -4.31
C TRP A 412 -23.32 29.20 -3.39
N LEU A 413 -22.06 28.86 -3.75
CA LEU A 413 -20.88 29.22 -2.97
C LEU A 413 -20.74 30.73 -2.81
N ARG A 414 -21.00 31.53 -3.86
CA ARG A 414 -20.97 32.99 -3.79
C ARG A 414 -22.05 33.52 -2.85
N ALA A 415 -23.26 32.99 -2.93
CA ALA A 415 -24.36 33.38 -2.04
C ALA A 415 -24.08 33.06 -0.57
N GLN A 416 -23.47 31.87 -0.29
CA GLN A 416 -23.09 31.53 1.09
C GLN A 416 -21.91 32.39 1.57
N ARG A 417 -20.92 32.66 0.70
CA ARG A 417 -19.77 33.51 1.05
C ARG A 417 -20.16 34.89 1.51
N ALA A 418 -21.18 35.50 0.87
CA ALA A 418 -21.70 36.84 1.23
C ALA A 418 -22.28 36.90 2.65
N LYS A 419 -22.68 35.75 3.22
CA LYS A 419 -23.28 35.68 4.57
C LYS A 419 -22.25 35.44 5.68
N LEU A 420 -20.97 35.19 5.33
CA LEU A 420 -19.93 34.77 6.26
C LEU A 420 -18.88 35.87 6.45
N SER A 421 -18.39 36.00 7.68
CA SER A 421 -17.25 36.89 7.96
C SER A 421 -15.95 36.30 7.34
N ALA A 422 -14.98 37.16 7.02
CA ALA A 422 -13.70 36.74 6.44
C ALA A 422 -12.88 35.79 7.34
N LYS A 423 -13.08 35.86 8.66
CA LYS A 423 -12.38 35.01 9.64
C LYS A 423 -13.00 33.61 9.77
N ASN A 424 -14.19 33.39 9.21
CA ASN A 424 -14.88 32.09 9.30
C ASN A 424 -14.16 31.04 8.46
N GLU A 425 -13.92 29.84 9.02
CA GLU A 425 -13.20 28.76 8.33
C GLU A 425 -13.94 28.26 7.08
N THR A 426 -15.28 28.24 7.11
CA THR A 426 -16.07 27.90 5.92
C THR A 426 -15.92 28.98 4.83
N ALA A 427 -15.81 30.25 5.20
CA ALA A 427 -15.52 31.33 4.25
C ALA A 427 -14.14 31.13 3.58
N LYS A 428 -13.12 30.75 4.36
CA LYS A 428 -11.79 30.46 3.81
C LYS A 428 -11.81 29.26 2.83
N ALA A 429 -12.59 28.21 3.12
CA ALA A 429 -12.77 27.07 2.22
C ALA A 429 -13.48 27.47 0.91
N ILE A 430 -14.48 28.35 0.99
CA ILE A 430 -15.17 28.91 -0.18
C ILE A 430 -14.21 29.80 -0.99
N ASP A 431 -13.48 30.72 -0.34
CA ASP A 431 -12.52 31.60 -1.00
C ASP A 431 -11.41 30.83 -1.72
N TYR A 432 -10.92 29.73 -1.12
CA TYR A 432 -9.98 28.82 -1.76
C TYR A 432 -10.53 28.27 -3.08
N SER A 433 -11.77 27.78 -3.07
CA SER A 433 -12.42 27.22 -4.25
C SER A 433 -12.71 28.29 -5.32
N LEU A 434 -13.27 29.43 -4.93
CA LEU A 434 -13.62 30.50 -5.86
C LEU A 434 -12.37 31.15 -6.49
N LYS A 435 -11.29 31.33 -5.74
CA LYS A 435 -10.02 31.86 -6.25
C LYS A 435 -9.41 30.99 -7.35
N ARG A 436 -9.60 29.67 -7.27
CA ARG A 436 -9.06 28.68 -8.22
C ARG A 436 -10.11 28.15 -9.18
N TRP A 437 -11.25 28.83 -9.28
CA TRP A 437 -12.36 28.34 -10.07
C TRP A 437 -11.99 27.98 -11.52
N PRO A 438 -11.22 28.80 -12.28
CA PRO A 438 -10.82 28.45 -13.64
C PRO A 438 -10.03 27.13 -13.71
N ALA A 439 -9.09 26.90 -12.80
CA ALA A 439 -8.30 25.68 -12.75
C ALA A 439 -9.11 24.47 -12.28
N LEU A 440 -10.05 24.65 -11.33
CA LEU A 440 -10.96 23.60 -10.87
C LEU A 440 -11.98 23.17 -11.93
N THR A 441 -12.38 24.07 -12.83
CA THR A 441 -13.40 23.79 -13.86
C THR A 441 -12.82 23.38 -15.21
N ARG A 442 -11.50 23.39 -15.38
CA ARG A 442 -10.84 23.07 -16.65
C ARG A 442 -11.14 21.65 -17.15
N PHE A 443 -11.42 20.70 -16.27
CA PHE A 443 -11.81 19.33 -16.63
C PHE A 443 -13.11 19.28 -17.48
N LEU A 444 -13.94 20.33 -17.44
CA LEU A 444 -15.13 20.46 -18.29
C LEU A 444 -14.80 20.78 -19.76
N ASP A 445 -13.58 21.23 -20.03
CA ASP A 445 -13.15 21.68 -21.35
C ASP A 445 -12.13 20.74 -21.99
N ASP A 446 -11.60 19.76 -21.21
CA ASP A 446 -10.66 18.74 -21.69
C ASP A 446 -10.97 17.37 -21.09
N GLY A 447 -11.38 16.42 -21.93
CA GLY A 447 -11.76 15.07 -21.51
C GLY A 447 -10.62 14.24 -20.90
N ARG A 448 -9.36 14.59 -21.17
CA ARG A 448 -8.19 13.92 -20.62
C ARG A 448 -7.94 14.26 -19.14
N LEU A 449 -8.46 15.39 -18.67
CA LEU A 449 -8.31 15.81 -17.28
C LEU A 449 -9.16 14.95 -16.33
N CYS A 450 -8.60 14.63 -15.17
CA CYS A 450 -9.31 14.05 -14.06
C CYS A 450 -9.88 15.15 -13.14
N ILE A 451 -10.89 14.81 -12.35
CA ILE A 451 -11.41 15.75 -11.33
C ILE A 451 -10.48 15.86 -10.12
N SER A 452 -9.58 14.88 -9.93
CA SER A 452 -8.68 14.81 -8.77
C SER A 452 -7.24 14.51 -9.16
N ASN A 453 -6.31 14.77 -8.23
CA ASN A 453 -4.87 14.47 -8.34
C ASN A 453 -4.50 13.11 -7.70
N ASN A 454 -5.45 12.20 -7.59
CA ASN A 454 -5.27 10.95 -6.84
C ASN A 454 -4.15 10.05 -7.39
N ALA A 455 -3.77 10.16 -8.67
CA ALA A 455 -2.68 9.38 -9.24
C ALA A 455 -1.34 9.73 -8.56
N ALA A 456 -1.03 11.02 -8.40
CA ALA A 456 0.17 11.45 -7.68
C ALA A 456 0.10 11.12 -6.18
N GLU A 457 -1.07 11.31 -5.54
CA GLU A 457 -1.27 10.96 -4.12
C GLU A 457 -1.06 9.45 -3.88
N ARG A 458 -1.54 8.58 -4.78
CA ARG A 458 -1.32 7.13 -4.69
C ARG A 458 0.16 6.77 -4.80
N ALA A 459 0.90 7.39 -5.73
CA ALA A 459 2.32 7.17 -5.91
C ALA A 459 3.15 7.59 -4.67
N LEU A 460 2.72 8.63 -3.95
CA LEU A 460 3.37 9.10 -2.72
C LEU A 460 2.96 8.31 -1.48
N ARG A 461 1.86 7.56 -1.51
CA ARG A 461 1.31 6.88 -0.32
C ARG A 461 2.31 5.94 0.34
N GLY A 462 3.02 5.12 -0.46
CA GLY A 462 4.04 4.20 0.05
C GLY A 462 5.13 4.94 0.83
N ILE A 463 5.59 6.07 0.32
CA ILE A 463 6.61 6.91 0.95
C ILE A 463 6.09 7.54 2.25
N ALA A 464 4.87 8.07 2.21
CA ALA A 464 4.25 8.72 3.37
C ALA A 464 4.05 7.74 4.54
N VAL A 465 3.67 6.50 4.27
CA VAL A 465 3.57 5.43 5.27
C VAL A 465 4.96 4.96 5.70
N GLY A 466 5.84 4.70 4.75
CA GLY A 466 7.16 4.11 4.99
C GLY A 466 8.10 4.98 5.82
N ARG A 467 7.97 6.32 5.76
CA ARG A 467 8.82 7.23 6.54
C ARG A 467 8.70 7.04 8.07
N HIS A 468 7.61 6.45 8.55
CA HIS A 468 7.49 6.07 9.97
C HIS A 468 8.39 4.89 10.34
N ASN A 469 8.75 4.03 9.37
CA ASN A 469 9.63 2.89 9.59
C ASN A 469 11.11 3.24 9.54
N TRP A 470 11.53 4.19 8.67
CA TRP A 470 12.94 4.54 8.46
C TRP A 470 13.33 5.92 9.01
N THR A 471 12.41 6.65 9.65
CA THR A 471 12.57 7.92 10.36
C THR A 471 13.23 9.06 9.57
N PHE A 472 14.35 8.86 8.91
CA PHE A 472 15.05 9.87 8.08
C PHE A 472 15.91 9.23 6.98
N ALA A 473 16.19 10.00 5.93
CA ALA A 473 17.25 9.69 4.98
C ALA A 473 18.59 10.15 5.56
N GLY A 474 19.64 9.34 5.41
CA GLY A 474 20.96 9.62 5.99
C GLY A 474 21.67 10.85 5.41
N SER A 475 21.29 11.28 4.19
CA SER A 475 21.90 12.43 3.49
C SER A 475 21.02 12.88 2.34
N ASP A 476 21.34 14.01 1.70
CA ASP A 476 20.73 14.46 0.44
C ASP A 476 20.91 13.44 -0.68
N GLU A 477 22.08 12.80 -0.72
CA GLU A 477 22.37 11.75 -1.68
C GLU A 477 21.48 10.53 -1.45
N GLY A 478 21.22 10.17 -0.17
CA GLY A 478 20.23 9.17 0.20
C GLY A 478 18.81 9.52 -0.28
N GLY A 479 18.45 10.81 -0.24
CA GLY A 479 17.19 11.31 -0.79
C GLY A 479 17.12 11.18 -2.32
N ARG A 480 18.22 11.50 -3.05
CA ARG A 480 18.28 11.33 -4.51
C ARG A 480 18.18 9.86 -4.93
N ARG A 481 18.89 8.96 -4.22
CA ARG A 481 18.81 7.51 -4.44
C ARG A 481 17.41 6.99 -4.17
N ALA A 482 16.75 7.49 -3.13
CA ALA A 482 15.36 7.15 -2.84
C ALA A 482 14.44 7.54 -4.00
N ALA A 483 14.53 8.77 -4.50
CA ALA A 483 13.77 9.23 -5.66
C ALA A 483 14.01 8.35 -6.90
N ALA A 484 15.26 8.01 -7.17
CA ALA A 484 15.64 7.13 -8.27
C ALA A 484 14.97 5.74 -8.16
N ILE A 485 15.07 5.10 -7.02
CA ILE A 485 14.53 3.75 -6.83
C ILE A 485 12.99 3.75 -6.72
N TYR A 486 12.38 4.78 -6.14
CA TYR A 486 10.92 4.93 -6.16
C TYR A 486 10.38 5.09 -7.58
N THR A 487 11.11 5.78 -8.48
CA THR A 487 10.75 5.84 -9.91
C THR A 487 10.60 4.44 -10.51
N LEU A 488 11.51 3.54 -10.22
CA LEU A 488 11.47 2.16 -10.71
C LEU A 488 10.35 1.33 -10.05
N ILE A 489 10.30 1.34 -8.72
CA ILE A 489 9.36 0.51 -7.96
C ILE A 489 7.90 0.92 -8.23
N GLU A 490 7.60 2.21 -8.18
CA GLU A 490 6.21 2.66 -8.38
C GLU A 490 5.79 2.52 -9.84
N THR A 491 6.70 2.71 -10.80
CA THR A 491 6.40 2.43 -12.21
C THR A 491 6.11 0.95 -12.45
N ALA A 492 6.89 0.04 -11.86
CA ALA A 492 6.61 -1.40 -11.96
C ALA A 492 5.23 -1.76 -11.37
N LYS A 493 4.91 -1.23 -10.18
CA LYS A 493 3.58 -1.43 -9.54
C LYS A 493 2.42 -0.89 -10.37
N LEU A 494 2.58 0.28 -10.98
CA LEU A 494 1.56 0.88 -11.86
C LEU A 494 1.25 0.01 -13.08
N ASN A 495 2.20 -0.85 -13.49
CA ASN A 495 2.07 -1.79 -14.60
C ASN A 495 1.75 -3.23 -14.13
N ASP A 496 1.33 -3.44 -12.88
CA ASP A 496 1.04 -4.76 -12.27
C ASP A 496 2.20 -5.75 -12.38
N ILE A 497 3.44 -5.26 -12.18
CA ILE A 497 4.67 -6.05 -12.24
C ILE A 497 5.27 -6.12 -10.83
N ASP A 498 5.71 -7.31 -10.43
CA ASP A 498 6.50 -7.49 -9.21
C ASP A 498 7.84 -6.73 -9.35
N PRO A 499 8.04 -5.64 -8.56
CA PRO A 499 9.24 -4.83 -8.67
C PRO A 499 10.52 -5.59 -8.35
N GLN A 500 10.49 -6.54 -7.41
CA GLN A 500 11.68 -7.29 -7.01
C GLN A 500 12.12 -8.24 -8.11
N ALA A 501 11.21 -9.00 -8.69
CA ALA A 501 11.51 -9.93 -9.78
C ALA A 501 11.99 -9.19 -11.03
N TRP A 502 11.35 -8.07 -11.35
CA TRP A 502 11.76 -7.23 -12.47
C TRP A 502 13.15 -6.61 -12.27
N LEU A 503 13.42 -6.02 -11.09
CA LEU A 503 14.74 -5.45 -10.77
C LEU A 503 15.84 -6.51 -10.80
N ALA A 504 15.57 -7.73 -10.37
CA ALA A 504 16.55 -8.83 -10.42
C ALA A 504 16.93 -9.17 -11.87
N ASP A 505 15.95 -9.27 -12.77
CA ASP A 505 16.21 -9.52 -14.20
C ASP A 505 16.92 -8.34 -14.88
N VAL A 506 16.48 -7.11 -14.60
CA VAL A 506 17.13 -5.89 -15.13
C VAL A 506 18.58 -5.80 -14.69
N LEU A 507 18.87 -5.98 -13.40
CA LEU A 507 20.24 -5.95 -12.88
C LEU A 507 21.12 -7.07 -13.45
N ALA A 508 20.54 -8.24 -13.74
CA ALA A 508 21.28 -9.34 -14.37
C ALA A 508 21.64 -9.03 -15.83
N ARG A 509 20.78 -8.35 -16.56
CA ARG A 509 20.91 -8.13 -18.00
C ARG A 509 21.61 -6.80 -18.36
N LEU A 510 21.38 -5.77 -17.56
CA LEU A 510 21.79 -4.39 -17.86
C LEU A 510 23.30 -4.23 -18.18
N PRO A 511 24.24 -4.94 -17.50
CA PRO A 511 25.68 -4.79 -17.79
C PRO A 511 26.06 -5.13 -19.23
N ASP A 512 25.38 -6.09 -19.86
CA ASP A 512 25.63 -6.56 -21.23
C ASP A 512 24.58 -6.06 -22.23
N HIS A 513 23.60 -5.26 -21.75
CA HIS A 513 22.49 -4.85 -22.56
C HIS A 513 22.86 -3.68 -23.49
N PRO A 514 22.61 -3.76 -24.80
CA PRO A 514 22.88 -2.65 -25.70
C PRO A 514 22.11 -1.38 -25.31
N ALA A 515 22.81 -0.26 -25.11
CA ALA A 515 22.21 1.01 -24.70
C ALA A 515 21.06 1.45 -25.62
N LYS A 516 21.17 1.19 -26.93
CA LYS A 516 20.12 1.48 -27.93
C LYS A 516 18.83 0.66 -27.73
N ARG A 517 18.87 -0.43 -26.96
CA ARG A 517 17.73 -1.33 -26.70
C ARG A 517 17.23 -1.24 -25.25
N ILE A 518 17.64 -0.24 -24.49
CA ILE A 518 17.28 -0.11 -23.07
C ILE A 518 15.77 -0.12 -22.85
N ASN A 519 14.99 0.34 -23.81
CA ASN A 519 13.52 0.29 -23.77
C ASN A 519 12.95 -1.13 -23.59
N ALA A 520 13.69 -2.17 -24.02
CA ALA A 520 13.27 -3.56 -23.82
C ALA A 520 13.24 -3.99 -22.35
N LEU A 521 13.92 -3.24 -21.47
CA LEU A 521 13.98 -3.48 -20.04
C LEU A 521 12.88 -2.74 -19.26
N LEU A 522 12.12 -1.84 -19.90
CA LEU A 522 11.02 -1.11 -19.26
C LEU A 522 9.94 -2.08 -18.76
N PRO A 523 9.25 -1.79 -17.65
CA PRO A 523 8.32 -2.73 -17.03
C PRO A 523 7.28 -3.30 -18.01
N TRP A 524 6.63 -2.44 -18.78
CA TRP A 524 5.57 -2.84 -19.74
C TRP A 524 6.11 -3.70 -20.88
N ASN A 525 7.32 -3.49 -21.36
CA ASN A 525 7.95 -4.30 -22.40
C ASN A 525 8.49 -5.62 -21.84
N TRP A 526 8.97 -5.63 -20.60
CA TRP A 526 9.44 -6.83 -19.90
C TRP A 526 8.33 -7.87 -19.70
N ARG A 527 7.12 -7.43 -19.35
CA ARG A 527 5.95 -8.30 -19.21
C ARG A 527 5.62 -9.02 -20.52
N GLN A 528 5.59 -8.27 -21.63
CA GLN A 528 5.30 -8.82 -22.96
C GLN A 528 6.35 -9.86 -23.39
N ALA A 529 7.64 -9.58 -23.18
CA ALA A 529 8.73 -10.50 -23.51
C ALA A 529 8.64 -11.82 -22.73
N ARG A 530 8.29 -11.78 -21.43
CA ARG A 530 8.11 -12.99 -20.62
C ARG A 530 6.90 -13.81 -21.02
N GLN A 531 5.80 -13.17 -21.36
CA GLN A 531 4.61 -13.86 -21.85
C GLN A 531 4.89 -14.58 -23.18
N GLN A 532 5.61 -13.93 -24.09
CA GLN A 532 6.03 -14.55 -25.37
C GLN A 532 6.97 -15.75 -25.16
N SER A 533 7.92 -15.64 -24.23
CA SER A 533 8.83 -16.73 -23.89
C SER A 533 8.13 -17.92 -23.23
N ALA A 534 7.10 -17.66 -22.41
CA ALA A 534 6.32 -18.72 -21.75
C ALA A 534 5.37 -19.46 -22.73
N VAL A 535 4.95 -18.81 -23.83
CA VAL A 535 4.13 -19.43 -24.88
C VAL A 535 5.00 -20.23 -25.87
N ALA A 536 6.29 -19.88 -25.97
CA ALA A 536 7.24 -20.56 -26.86
C ALA A 536 7.97 -21.76 -26.21
N ALA A 537 7.85 -21.95 -24.90
CA ALA A 537 8.38 -23.06 -24.11
C ALA A 537 7.30 -24.11 -23.81
#